data_a5f69ca0121764080544101c366bef93
#
_entry.id   a5f69ca0121764080544101c366bef93
#
_cell.length_a   1.000
_cell.length_b   1.000
_cell.length_c   1.000
_cell.angle_alpha   90.00
_cell.angle_beta   90.00
_cell.angle_gamma   90.00
#
_symmetry.space_group_name_H-M   'P 1'
#
loop_
_entity.id
_entity.type
_entity.pdbx_description
1 polymer ?
#
loop_
_entity_poly.entity_id
_entity_poly.type
_entity_poly.pdbx_seq_one_letter_code
_entity_poly.pdbx_strand_id
1 'polypeptide(L)'
;MDGGIGISKLITLLLVFLILVLSSGIGTADEIFVQSGESIQAAVNNAVSGDVIIVKPGTYTENINVTIHNLIIKSESGNPANTIIIAKDPALDVFNIESNKVTISGFKIMEANKDHAGVYMYKCKNCTVENNRLINNTIGVYLNTSDYNTILGNLIGKGDKGIDVQQSNYNTISENRASKNRYGIFAPNSEGNVFSNNTLSENKDYGILLSTGVGNTLSENKAFNNGRGIHLGNSDNNKISENNITSNEVYGLFVCPKSDENSVLNNYFNNTVNAIPNNGTDNIYNIEKTPGTNIIGGPYLAGNYWAKPDGLGHSEITPDTDGDGIADKVYKLENSDYVDRGPLVAANIQEPVLPIANFSANVSSGCSPLSVQFTDLSENESEKNWDFESDGNPDSADENPVYTFTAPGTYTVNLTVGNENGTASKSFIVNVMEENGEENEKQSVVTSLPGFKLIYGIFGLLAVYRYRKR
;
A
#
# COMPACT_ATOMS: atom_id res chain seq x y z
N MET A 1 -62.29 57.13 -7.86
CA MET A 1 -62.20 55.75 -8.37
C MET A 1 -60.95 55.17 -7.79
N ASP A 2 -61.10 54.60 -6.58
CA ASP A 2 -59.97 53.97 -5.85
C ASP A 2 -59.86 52.56 -6.28
N GLY A 3 -58.80 52.28 -7.00
CA GLY A 3 -58.40 50.92 -7.40
C GLY A 3 -57.44 50.32 -6.39
N GLY A 4 -57.84 50.12 -5.14
CA GLY A 4 -57.03 49.39 -4.17
C GLY A 4 -56.90 47.92 -4.55
N ILE A 5 -55.68 47.47 -4.86
CA ILE A 5 -55.38 46.06 -5.03
C ILE A 5 -55.63 45.41 -3.68
N GLY A 6 -56.69 44.59 -3.62
CA GLY A 6 -57.08 43.97 -2.34
C GLY A 6 -55.94 43.14 -1.74
N ILE A 7 -55.78 43.23 -0.42
CA ILE A 7 -54.76 42.52 0.38
C ILE A 7 -54.71 41.04 0.07
N SER A 8 -55.82 40.41 -0.31
CA SER A 8 -55.89 39.02 -0.72
C SER A 8 -55.08 38.73 -2.01
N LYS A 9 -55.09 39.61 -3.00
CA LYS A 9 -54.28 39.48 -4.21
C LYS A 9 -52.81 39.67 -3.96
N LEU A 10 -52.43 40.56 -3.02
CA LEU A 10 -51.03 40.75 -2.61
C LEU A 10 -50.51 39.52 -1.87
N ILE A 11 -51.32 38.92 -0.98
CA ILE A 11 -50.98 37.69 -0.28
C ILE A 11 -50.85 36.51 -1.25
N THR A 12 -51.74 36.40 -2.23
CA THR A 12 -51.65 35.35 -3.27
C THR A 12 -50.42 35.54 -4.15
N LEU A 13 -50.08 36.76 -4.53
CA LEU A 13 -48.86 37.06 -5.29
C LEU A 13 -47.58 36.78 -4.49
N LEU A 14 -47.57 37.13 -3.17
CA LEU A 14 -46.45 36.80 -2.27
C LEU A 14 -46.32 35.28 -2.05
N LEU A 15 -47.42 34.53 -1.91
CA LEU A 15 -47.40 33.07 -1.80
C LEU A 15 -46.92 32.39 -3.10
N VAL A 16 -47.35 32.89 -4.27
CA VAL A 16 -46.86 32.37 -5.57
C VAL A 16 -45.39 32.70 -5.75
N PHE A 17 -44.92 33.88 -5.33
CA PHE A 17 -43.50 34.25 -5.37
C PHE A 17 -42.68 33.42 -4.37
N LEU A 18 -43.23 33.16 -3.16
CA LEU A 18 -42.60 32.28 -2.16
C LEU A 18 -42.54 30.82 -2.62
N ILE A 19 -43.57 30.32 -3.30
CA ILE A 19 -43.57 28.96 -3.88
C ILE A 19 -42.61 28.89 -5.07
N LEU A 20 -42.47 29.93 -5.88
CA LEU A 20 -41.49 30.02 -6.96
C LEU A 20 -40.04 30.15 -6.44
N VAL A 21 -39.83 30.83 -5.29
CA VAL A 21 -38.52 30.89 -4.63
C VAL A 21 -38.20 29.61 -3.87
N LEU A 22 -39.19 28.87 -3.37
CA LEU A 22 -39.02 27.54 -2.75
C LEU A 22 -38.93 26.40 -3.77
N SER A 23 -39.28 26.64 -5.05
CA SER A 23 -39.07 25.72 -6.17
C SER A 23 -37.76 25.94 -6.91
N SER A 24 -36.90 26.87 -6.48
CA SER A 24 -35.47 26.78 -6.77
C SER A 24 -34.91 25.58 -6.00
N GLY A 25 -35.19 24.41 -6.55
CA GLY A 25 -34.88 23.15 -5.93
C GLY A 25 -33.41 23.13 -5.49
N ILE A 26 -33.19 22.71 -4.27
CA ILE A 26 -31.99 21.97 -3.95
C ILE A 26 -32.03 20.80 -4.91
N GLY A 27 -31.35 20.93 -6.06
CA GLY A 27 -31.26 19.86 -7.05
C GLY A 27 -30.74 18.62 -6.29
N THR A 28 -31.57 17.61 -6.23
CA THR A 28 -31.10 16.28 -5.79
C THR A 28 -29.98 15.92 -6.77
N ALA A 29 -28.86 15.49 -6.24
CA ALA A 29 -27.78 14.99 -7.09
C ALA A 29 -28.32 13.81 -7.93
N ASP A 30 -28.30 13.95 -9.24
CA ASP A 30 -28.82 12.96 -10.16
C ASP A 30 -27.67 12.08 -10.71
N GLU A 31 -27.98 10.81 -11.00
CA GLU A 31 -27.08 9.94 -11.75
C GLU A 31 -27.40 10.03 -13.25
N ILE A 32 -26.41 10.49 -14.01
CA ILE A 32 -26.51 10.64 -15.48
C ILE A 32 -25.69 9.51 -16.12
N PHE A 33 -26.35 8.61 -16.83
CA PHE A 33 -25.68 7.49 -17.50
C PHE A 33 -25.33 7.87 -18.94
N VAL A 34 -24.06 7.64 -19.32
CA VAL A 34 -23.57 7.82 -20.69
C VAL A 34 -23.37 6.43 -21.31
N GLN A 35 -24.17 6.07 -22.30
CA GLN A 35 -24.06 4.79 -22.99
C GLN A 35 -22.91 4.81 -24.01
N SER A 36 -22.45 3.62 -24.44
CA SER A 36 -21.47 3.52 -25.52
C SER A 36 -21.99 4.17 -26.79
N GLY A 37 -21.21 5.10 -27.34
CA GLY A 37 -21.59 5.91 -28.51
C GLY A 37 -22.28 7.23 -28.20
N GLU A 38 -22.63 7.49 -26.95
CA GLU A 38 -23.08 8.81 -26.50
C GLU A 38 -21.89 9.71 -26.09
N SER A 39 -22.13 11.01 -25.98
CA SER A 39 -21.12 12.00 -25.65
C SER A 39 -21.05 12.28 -24.15
N ILE A 40 -19.85 12.11 -23.57
CA ILE A 40 -19.56 12.51 -22.18
C ILE A 40 -19.66 14.04 -22.06
N GLN A 41 -19.16 14.80 -23.05
CA GLN A 41 -19.27 16.27 -23.04
C GLN A 41 -20.73 16.74 -23.02
N ALA A 42 -21.62 16.04 -23.75
CA ALA A 42 -23.04 16.38 -23.72
C ALA A 42 -23.66 16.14 -22.35
N ALA A 43 -23.27 15.06 -21.66
CA ALA A 43 -23.69 14.80 -20.29
C ALA A 43 -23.16 15.89 -19.32
N VAL A 44 -21.88 16.29 -19.47
CA VAL A 44 -21.28 17.39 -18.67
C VAL A 44 -22.04 18.71 -18.90
N ASN A 45 -22.40 19.01 -20.15
CA ASN A 45 -23.11 20.25 -20.47
C ASN A 45 -24.53 20.33 -19.88
N ASN A 46 -25.15 19.18 -19.66
CA ASN A 46 -26.51 19.08 -19.08
C ASN A 46 -26.53 18.87 -17.57
N ALA A 47 -25.38 18.55 -16.97
CA ALA A 47 -25.27 18.30 -15.55
C ALA A 47 -25.41 19.59 -14.72
N VAL A 48 -25.83 19.42 -13.49
CA VAL A 48 -25.81 20.48 -12.46
C VAL A 48 -24.87 20.11 -11.32
N SER A 49 -24.59 21.07 -10.46
CA SER A 49 -23.71 20.83 -9.32
C SER A 49 -24.27 19.74 -8.39
N GLY A 50 -23.45 18.75 -8.11
CA GLY A 50 -23.79 17.60 -7.28
C GLY A 50 -24.02 16.31 -8.07
N ASP A 51 -24.21 16.41 -9.38
CA ASP A 51 -24.51 15.25 -10.21
C ASP A 51 -23.33 14.28 -10.33
N VAL A 52 -23.67 13.03 -10.65
CA VAL A 52 -22.74 11.95 -10.91
C VAL A 52 -22.92 11.42 -12.33
N ILE A 53 -21.93 11.64 -13.18
CA ILE A 53 -21.90 11.09 -14.54
C ILE A 53 -21.26 9.70 -14.50
N ILE A 54 -22.04 8.68 -14.86
CA ILE A 54 -21.63 7.29 -14.89
C ILE A 54 -21.45 6.86 -16.34
N VAL A 55 -20.19 6.64 -16.73
CA VAL A 55 -19.84 6.30 -18.12
C VAL A 55 -19.76 4.78 -18.26
N LYS A 56 -20.60 4.23 -19.13
CA LYS A 56 -20.64 2.80 -19.42
C LYS A 56 -19.38 2.32 -20.13
N PRO A 57 -19.04 1.02 -20.06
CA PRO A 57 -17.93 0.46 -20.82
C PRO A 57 -17.99 0.79 -22.30
N GLY A 58 -16.86 1.21 -22.87
CA GLY A 58 -16.76 1.61 -24.27
C GLY A 58 -15.52 2.45 -24.57
N THR A 59 -15.40 2.86 -25.83
CA THR A 59 -14.37 3.80 -26.29
C THR A 59 -15.02 5.11 -26.71
N TYR A 60 -14.57 6.19 -26.14
CA TYR A 60 -15.06 7.55 -26.35
C TYR A 60 -13.94 8.40 -26.93
N THR A 61 -14.19 9.07 -28.05
CA THR A 61 -13.20 9.94 -28.69
C THR A 61 -13.63 11.38 -28.53
N GLU A 62 -13.19 12.00 -27.44
CA GLU A 62 -13.63 13.35 -27.05
C GLU A 62 -12.50 14.11 -26.34
N ASN A 63 -12.59 15.45 -26.36
CA ASN A 63 -11.93 16.35 -25.41
C ASN A 63 -13.03 16.95 -24.54
N ILE A 64 -12.91 16.81 -23.23
CA ILE A 64 -14.00 17.09 -22.29
C ILE A 64 -13.62 18.30 -21.43
N ASN A 65 -14.43 19.35 -21.52
CA ASN A 65 -14.26 20.57 -20.74
C ASN A 65 -15.24 20.58 -19.56
N VAL A 66 -14.71 20.61 -18.34
CA VAL A 66 -15.48 20.53 -17.09
C VAL A 66 -15.47 21.87 -16.38
N THR A 67 -16.58 22.62 -16.51
CA THR A 67 -16.77 23.93 -15.91
C THR A 67 -17.77 23.93 -14.76
N ILE A 68 -18.43 22.79 -14.53
CA ILE A 68 -19.43 22.64 -13.46
C ILE A 68 -18.73 22.18 -12.19
N HIS A 69 -18.95 22.87 -11.10
CA HIS A 69 -18.37 22.52 -9.81
C HIS A 69 -19.12 21.35 -9.13
N ASN A 70 -18.40 20.64 -8.26
CA ASN A 70 -18.94 19.53 -7.49
C ASN A 70 -19.57 18.45 -8.39
N LEU A 71 -18.84 18.02 -9.43
CA LEU A 71 -19.25 17.02 -10.41
C LEU A 71 -18.37 15.77 -10.30
N ILE A 72 -19.00 14.61 -10.27
CA ILE A 72 -18.29 13.33 -10.32
C ILE A 72 -18.45 12.74 -11.72
N ILE A 73 -17.35 12.45 -12.41
CA ILE A 73 -17.32 11.73 -13.68
C ILE A 73 -16.54 10.43 -13.46
N LYS A 74 -17.22 9.31 -13.49
CA LYS A 74 -16.62 8.01 -13.21
C LYS A 74 -17.02 6.95 -14.22
N SER A 75 -16.12 5.99 -14.46
CA SER A 75 -16.50 4.80 -15.19
C SER A 75 -17.41 3.91 -14.34
N GLU A 76 -18.42 3.29 -14.92
CA GLU A 76 -19.32 2.39 -14.21
C GLU A 76 -18.59 1.21 -13.57
N SER A 77 -17.65 0.63 -14.30
CA SER A 77 -16.92 -0.56 -13.85
C SER A 77 -15.81 -0.28 -12.84
N GLY A 78 -15.38 0.97 -12.69
CA GLY A 78 -14.18 1.33 -11.93
C GLY A 78 -12.86 0.77 -12.51
N ASN A 79 -12.93 -0.08 -13.55
CA ASN A 79 -11.75 -0.66 -14.19
C ASN A 79 -11.36 0.13 -15.44
N PRO A 80 -10.18 0.78 -15.46
CA PRO A 80 -9.73 1.57 -16.60
C PRO A 80 -9.62 0.81 -17.94
N ALA A 81 -9.57 -0.51 -17.92
CA ALA A 81 -9.52 -1.30 -19.14
C ALA A 81 -10.85 -1.30 -19.91
N ASN A 82 -11.97 -1.05 -19.24
CA ASN A 82 -13.31 -1.17 -19.81
C ASN A 82 -13.84 0.13 -20.41
N THR A 83 -13.36 1.29 -19.92
CA THR A 83 -13.84 2.60 -20.38
C THR A 83 -12.65 3.45 -20.81
N ILE A 84 -12.52 3.65 -22.12
CA ILE A 84 -11.35 4.27 -22.74
C ILE A 84 -11.74 5.63 -23.32
N ILE A 85 -10.99 6.67 -22.96
CA ILE A 85 -11.18 8.02 -23.49
C ILE A 85 -9.93 8.41 -24.28
N ILE A 86 -10.12 8.70 -25.55
CA ILE A 86 -9.06 9.06 -26.50
C ILE A 86 -9.27 10.53 -26.90
N ALA A 87 -8.19 11.32 -26.89
CA ALA A 87 -8.26 12.69 -27.37
C ALA A 87 -8.83 12.72 -28.81
N LYS A 88 -9.89 13.48 -29.04
CA LYS A 88 -10.42 13.74 -30.37
C LYS A 88 -9.49 14.65 -31.17
N ASP A 89 -9.00 15.69 -30.52
CA ASP A 89 -7.90 16.52 -30.99
C ASP A 89 -6.71 16.30 -30.04
N PRO A 90 -5.64 15.64 -30.52
CA PRO A 90 -4.44 15.43 -29.70
C PRO A 90 -3.70 16.71 -29.30
N ALA A 91 -4.02 17.85 -29.87
CA ALA A 91 -3.49 19.16 -29.52
C ALA A 91 -4.33 19.87 -28.46
N LEU A 92 -5.16 19.12 -27.73
CA LEU A 92 -5.95 19.57 -26.58
C LEU A 92 -5.87 18.52 -25.46
N ASP A 93 -6.15 18.96 -24.24
CA ASP A 93 -6.26 18.08 -23.07
C ASP A 93 -7.48 17.14 -23.22
N VAL A 94 -7.35 15.89 -22.72
CA VAL A 94 -8.51 14.97 -22.78
C VAL A 94 -9.59 15.42 -21.82
N PHE A 95 -9.21 15.69 -20.55
CA PHE A 95 -10.06 16.40 -19.60
C PHE A 95 -9.42 17.75 -19.28
N ASN A 96 -10.15 18.83 -19.50
CA ASN A 96 -9.81 20.17 -19.02
C ASN A 96 -10.75 20.54 -17.88
N ILE A 97 -10.20 20.68 -16.65
CA ILE A 97 -10.96 20.99 -15.44
C ILE A 97 -10.68 22.42 -15.01
N GLU A 98 -11.71 23.27 -15.13
CA GLU A 98 -11.67 24.69 -14.74
C GLU A 98 -12.67 24.96 -13.61
N SER A 99 -12.95 23.98 -12.80
CA SER A 99 -13.93 24.09 -11.71
C SER A 99 -13.51 23.29 -10.47
N ASN A 100 -14.08 23.62 -9.32
CA ASN A 100 -13.73 23.02 -8.04
C ASN A 100 -14.54 21.77 -7.72
N LYS A 101 -13.99 20.89 -6.86
CA LYS A 101 -14.66 19.69 -6.35
C LYS A 101 -15.09 18.73 -7.47
N VAL A 102 -14.28 18.59 -8.52
CA VAL A 102 -14.51 17.65 -9.62
C VAL A 102 -13.76 16.37 -9.33
N THR A 103 -14.40 15.22 -9.55
CA THR A 103 -13.76 13.91 -9.46
C THR A 103 -13.73 13.24 -10.84
N ILE A 104 -12.57 12.73 -11.26
CA ILE A 104 -12.38 11.92 -12.47
C ILE A 104 -11.82 10.56 -12.05
N SER A 105 -12.55 9.47 -12.27
CA SER A 105 -12.12 8.16 -11.81
C SER A 105 -12.43 6.98 -12.73
N GLY A 106 -11.53 5.99 -12.76
CA GLY A 106 -11.76 4.69 -13.36
C GLY A 106 -11.62 4.63 -14.89
N PHE A 107 -10.94 5.57 -15.53
CA PHE A 107 -10.78 5.65 -16.98
C PHE A 107 -9.37 5.28 -17.46
N LYS A 108 -9.29 4.73 -18.68
CA LYS A 108 -8.07 4.79 -19.48
C LYS A 108 -8.11 6.05 -20.35
N ILE A 109 -7.14 6.95 -20.16
CA ILE A 109 -7.08 8.27 -20.80
C ILE A 109 -5.81 8.36 -21.62
N MET A 110 -5.92 8.73 -22.91
CA MET A 110 -4.77 8.65 -23.80
C MET A 110 -4.80 9.63 -24.98
N GLU A 111 -3.59 9.83 -25.55
CA GLU A 111 -3.32 10.51 -26.83
C GLU A 111 -3.42 12.05 -26.80
N ALA A 112 -3.30 12.70 -25.62
CA ALA A 112 -3.03 14.13 -25.56
C ALA A 112 -1.53 14.37 -25.86
N ASN A 113 -1.22 15.07 -26.94
CA ASN A 113 0.12 15.32 -27.46
C ASN A 113 0.47 16.82 -27.40
N LYS A 114 1.65 17.21 -27.85
CA LYS A 114 2.07 18.62 -28.00
C LYS A 114 1.87 19.45 -26.71
N ASP A 115 2.43 18.95 -25.61
CA ASP A 115 2.40 19.58 -24.28
C ASP A 115 1.01 19.57 -23.59
N HIS A 116 0.05 18.78 -24.09
CA HIS A 116 -1.25 18.61 -23.48
C HIS A 116 -1.30 17.40 -22.54
N ALA A 117 -2.27 17.45 -21.63
CA ALA A 117 -2.44 16.50 -20.56
C ALA A 117 -3.59 15.52 -20.78
N GLY A 118 -3.46 14.32 -20.21
CA GLY A 118 -4.60 13.44 -20.05
C GLY A 118 -5.67 14.08 -19.15
N VAL A 119 -5.25 14.68 -18.03
CA VAL A 119 -6.10 15.51 -17.18
C VAL A 119 -5.38 16.81 -16.85
N TYR A 120 -5.90 17.92 -17.32
CA TYR A 120 -5.44 19.26 -17.00
C TYR A 120 -6.35 19.92 -15.97
N MET A 121 -5.76 20.48 -14.93
CA MET A 121 -6.43 21.12 -13.81
C MET A 121 -5.96 22.58 -13.73
N TYR A 122 -6.83 23.52 -14.03
CA TYR A 122 -6.48 24.93 -14.04
C TYR A 122 -7.30 25.74 -13.04
N LYS A 123 -6.60 26.38 -12.10
CA LYS A 123 -7.19 27.21 -11.05
C LYS A 123 -8.33 26.54 -10.27
N CYS A 124 -8.25 25.22 -10.09
CA CYS A 124 -9.26 24.45 -9.39
C CYS A 124 -8.76 23.97 -8.02
N LYS A 125 -9.72 23.71 -7.11
CA LYS A 125 -9.45 23.28 -5.73
C LYS A 125 -10.36 22.13 -5.34
N ASN A 126 -9.86 21.28 -4.44
CA ASN A 126 -10.58 20.13 -3.89
C ASN A 126 -11.09 19.16 -4.97
N CYS A 127 -10.36 19.04 -6.08
CA CYS A 127 -10.63 18.06 -7.12
C CYS A 127 -9.88 16.78 -6.83
N THR A 128 -10.39 15.67 -7.36
CA THR A 128 -9.79 14.34 -7.22
C THR A 128 -9.60 13.69 -8.59
N VAL A 129 -8.40 13.22 -8.87
CA VAL A 129 -8.10 12.37 -10.04
C VAL A 129 -7.59 11.03 -9.51
N GLU A 130 -8.40 9.99 -9.63
CA GLU A 130 -8.10 8.75 -8.96
C GLU A 130 -8.33 7.50 -9.80
N ASN A 131 -7.52 6.46 -9.55
CA ASN A 131 -7.71 5.13 -10.13
C ASN A 131 -7.80 5.12 -11.68
N ASN A 132 -7.17 6.10 -12.35
CA ASN A 132 -7.11 6.16 -13.80
C ASN A 132 -5.82 5.53 -14.34
N ARG A 133 -5.86 5.17 -15.62
CA ARG A 133 -4.70 4.76 -16.40
C ARG A 133 -4.42 5.78 -17.51
N LEU A 134 -3.44 6.68 -17.27
CA LEU A 134 -3.07 7.75 -18.20
C LEU A 134 -1.83 7.34 -18.99
N ILE A 135 -1.97 7.03 -20.26
CA ILE A 135 -0.89 6.45 -21.06
C ILE A 135 -0.81 7.15 -22.44
N ASN A 136 0.42 7.39 -22.92
CA ASN A 136 0.69 8.07 -24.17
C ASN A 136 0.08 9.49 -24.23
N ASN A 137 0.06 10.20 -23.10
CA ASN A 137 -0.16 11.64 -23.07
C ASN A 137 1.19 12.33 -22.87
N THR A 138 1.37 13.54 -23.39
CA THR A 138 2.61 14.28 -23.12
C THR A 138 2.75 14.53 -21.62
N ILE A 139 1.66 14.92 -20.95
CA ILE A 139 1.57 15.02 -19.50
C ILE A 139 0.43 14.10 -19.02
N GLY A 140 0.67 13.29 -18.04
CA GLY A 140 -0.40 12.43 -17.49
C GLY A 140 -1.45 13.28 -16.79
N VAL A 141 -1.09 13.87 -15.64
CA VAL A 141 -1.91 14.81 -14.87
C VAL A 141 -1.14 16.12 -14.70
N TYR A 142 -1.78 17.23 -15.03
CA TYR A 142 -1.19 18.55 -14.92
C TYR A 142 -2.01 19.46 -14.02
N LEU A 143 -1.45 19.86 -12.89
CA LEU A 143 -1.98 20.88 -11.99
C LEU A 143 -1.30 22.21 -12.29
N ASN A 144 -2.07 23.21 -12.67
CA ASN A 144 -1.56 24.56 -12.94
C ASN A 144 -2.34 25.56 -12.10
N THR A 145 -1.66 26.21 -11.16
CA THR A 145 -2.26 27.16 -10.20
C THR A 145 -3.47 26.52 -9.47
N SER A 146 -3.34 25.24 -9.09
CA SER A 146 -4.43 24.40 -8.58
C SER A 146 -4.06 23.80 -7.21
N ASP A 147 -4.78 24.22 -6.16
CA ASP A 147 -4.43 23.93 -4.77
C ASP A 147 -5.43 22.95 -4.12
N TYR A 148 -4.98 22.26 -3.06
CA TYR A 148 -5.81 21.38 -2.23
C TYR A 148 -6.48 20.23 -3.01
N ASN A 149 -5.84 19.73 -4.07
CA ASN A 149 -6.34 18.63 -4.89
C ASN A 149 -5.71 17.30 -4.48
N THR A 150 -6.36 16.21 -4.86
CA THR A 150 -5.92 14.83 -4.60
C THR A 150 -5.67 14.09 -5.92
N ILE A 151 -4.46 13.56 -6.10
CA ILE A 151 -4.09 12.69 -7.22
C ILE A 151 -3.72 11.34 -6.63
N LEU A 152 -4.60 10.34 -6.77
CA LEU A 152 -4.55 9.11 -6.00
C LEU A 152 -4.60 7.86 -6.87
N GLY A 153 -3.68 6.92 -6.67
CA GLY A 153 -3.78 5.56 -7.20
C GLY A 153 -3.77 5.46 -8.74
N ASN A 154 -3.26 6.48 -9.45
CA ASN A 154 -3.23 6.48 -10.90
C ASN A 154 -2.02 5.70 -11.46
N LEU A 155 -2.21 5.04 -12.59
CA LEU A 155 -1.14 4.42 -13.38
C LEU A 155 -0.80 5.32 -14.57
N ILE A 156 0.41 5.90 -14.57
CA ILE A 156 0.79 6.96 -15.51
C ILE A 156 2.07 6.58 -16.25
N GLY A 157 2.08 6.72 -17.57
CA GLY A 157 3.31 6.39 -18.28
C GLY A 157 3.36 6.70 -19.75
N LYS A 158 4.60 6.64 -20.28
CA LYS A 158 4.93 6.87 -21.70
C LYS A 158 4.67 8.31 -22.17
N GLY A 159 4.93 9.27 -21.28
CA GLY A 159 4.86 10.69 -21.57
C GLY A 159 6.17 11.42 -21.32
N ASP A 160 6.14 12.73 -21.38
CA ASP A 160 7.24 13.60 -20.90
C ASP A 160 7.17 13.70 -19.38
N LYS A 161 6.02 14.06 -18.82
CA LYS A 161 5.80 14.14 -17.38
C LYS A 161 4.66 13.24 -16.94
N GLY A 162 4.90 12.44 -15.91
CA GLY A 162 3.83 11.67 -15.31
C GLY A 162 2.82 12.58 -14.62
N ILE A 163 3.26 13.30 -13.59
CA ILE A 163 2.48 14.30 -12.88
C ILE A 163 3.28 15.61 -12.86
N ASP A 164 2.67 16.70 -13.32
CA ASP A 164 3.21 18.05 -13.31
C ASP A 164 2.42 18.90 -12.29
N VAL A 165 3.11 19.45 -11.28
CA VAL A 165 2.50 20.24 -10.21
C VAL A 165 3.07 21.64 -10.23
N GLN A 166 2.59 22.46 -11.17
CA GLN A 166 3.13 23.79 -11.40
C GLN A 166 2.36 24.86 -10.64
N GLN A 167 3.07 25.66 -9.83
CA GLN A 167 2.50 26.76 -9.05
C GLN A 167 1.24 26.32 -8.28
N SER A 168 1.26 25.10 -7.74
CA SER A 168 0.11 24.42 -7.17
C SER A 168 0.47 23.91 -5.78
N ASN A 169 -0.29 24.32 -4.76
CA ASN A 169 0.09 24.19 -3.37
C ASN A 169 -0.87 23.29 -2.59
N TYR A 170 -0.37 22.70 -1.51
CA TYR A 170 -1.17 21.91 -0.56
C TYR A 170 -1.94 20.76 -1.20
N ASN A 171 -1.40 20.18 -2.29
CA ASN A 171 -2.00 19.02 -2.93
C ASN A 171 -1.47 17.73 -2.30
N THR A 172 -2.29 16.67 -2.36
CA THR A 172 -1.89 15.31 -1.99
C THR A 172 -1.73 14.46 -3.24
N ILE A 173 -0.52 13.99 -3.49
CA ILE A 173 -0.16 13.13 -4.60
C ILE A 173 0.31 11.80 -4.02
N SER A 174 -0.57 10.78 -4.02
CA SER A 174 -0.29 9.55 -3.30
C SER A 174 -0.64 8.28 -4.06
N GLU A 175 0.08 7.20 -3.77
CA GLU A 175 -0.17 5.86 -4.32
C GLU A 175 -0.11 5.77 -5.85
N ASN A 176 0.39 6.79 -6.53
CA ASN A 176 0.49 6.79 -7.99
C ASN A 176 1.70 5.96 -8.44
N ARG A 177 1.56 5.36 -9.62
CA ARG A 177 2.66 4.69 -10.33
C ARG A 177 2.97 5.47 -11.60
N ALA A 178 4.08 6.23 -11.59
CA ALA A 178 4.54 6.98 -12.75
C ALA A 178 5.81 6.34 -13.32
N SER A 179 5.71 5.74 -14.51
CA SER A 179 6.82 5.01 -15.10
C SER A 179 7.00 5.23 -16.59
N LYS A 180 8.26 5.14 -17.06
CA LYS A 180 8.61 5.30 -18.48
C LYS A 180 8.23 6.67 -19.03
N ASN A 181 8.30 7.69 -18.18
CA ASN A 181 8.22 9.09 -18.56
C ASN A 181 9.64 9.68 -18.61
N ARG A 182 9.78 10.93 -18.97
CA ARG A 182 11.01 11.67 -18.74
C ARG A 182 11.10 12.07 -17.26
N TYR A 183 10.01 12.58 -16.68
CA TYR A 183 9.86 12.90 -15.27
C TYR A 183 8.72 12.08 -14.67
N GLY A 184 8.93 11.40 -13.56
CA GLY A 184 7.85 10.74 -12.82
C GLY A 184 6.90 11.77 -12.22
N ILE A 185 7.42 12.61 -11.32
CA ILE A 185 6.74 13.80 -10.76
C ILE A 185 7.65 15.02 -10.96
N PHE A 186 7.09 16.09 -11.48
CA PHE A 186 7.74 17.38 -11.61
C PHE A 186 6.92 18.44 -10.88
N ALA A 187 7.51 19.13 -9.91
CA ALA A 187 6.81 20.12 -9.08
C ALA A 187 7.59 21.44 -9.00
N PRO A 188 7.40 22.33 -9.98
CA PRO A 188 8.03 23.64 -9.97
C PRO A 188 7.17 24.67 -9.21
N ASN A 189 7.82 25.54 -8.45
CA ASN A 189 7.22 26.67 -7.74
C ASN A 189 5.98 26.26 -6.90
N SER A 190 6.09 25.19 -6.14
CA SER A 190 4.96 24.58 -5.43
C SER A 190 5.30 24.38 -3.96
N GLU A 191 4.34 24.67 -3.09
CA GLU A 191 4.52 24.72 -1.65
C GLU A 191 3.57 23.76 -0.91
N GLY A 192 4.07 23.17 0.18
CA GLY A 192 3.26 22.41 1.13
C GLY A 192 2.57 21.16 0.57
N ASN A 193 3.03 20.63 -0.56
CA ASN A 193 2.45 19.42 -1.14
C ASN A 193 2.95 18.17 -0.41
N VAL A 194 2.12 17.14 -0.38
CA VAL A 194 2.45 15.82 0.13
C VAL A 194 2.58 14.83 -1.04
N PHE A 195 3.77 14.31 -1.23
CA PHE A 195 4.08 13.24 -2.19
C PHE A 195 4.34 11.98 -1.39
N SER A 196 3.37 11.05 -1.31
CA SER A 196 3.49 9.90 -0.43
C SER A 196 3.14 8.57 -1.11
N ASN A 197 3.87 7.52 -0.77
CA ASN A 197 3.61 6.16 -1.25
C ASN A 197 3.54 6.02 -2.79
N ASN A 198 4.20 6.91 -3.54
CA ASN A 198 4.26 6.83 -5.00
C ASN A 198 5.36 5.86 -5.44
N THR A 199 5.12 5.15 -6.54
CA THR A 199 6.12 4.30 -7.21
C THR A 199 6.56 4.96 -8.50
N LEU A 200 7.84 5.34 -8.56
CA LEU A 200 8.44 6.12 -9.65
C LEU A 200 9.59 5.31 -10.24
N SER A 201 9.39 4.73 -11.41
CA SER A 201 10.38 3.81 -11.97
C SER A 201 10.60 3.98 -13.47
N GLU A 202 11.81 3.66 -13.91
CA GLU A 202 12.17 3.68 -15.33
C GLU A 202 11.90 5.04 -16.01
N ASN A 203 11.92 6.15 -15.22
CA ASN A 203 11.81 7.48 -15.78
C ASN A 203 13.18 7.94 -16.25
N LYS A 204 13.24 8.51 -17.47
CA LYS A 204 14.51 8.79 -18.14
C LYS A 204 15.40 9.77 -17.39
N ASP A 205 14.82 10.83 -16.86
CA ASP A 205 15.59 11.86 -16.17
C ASP A 205 15.42 11.77 -14.65
N TYR A 206 14.21 11.90 -14.10
CA TYR A 206 13.98 11.97 -12.65
C TYR A 206 12.79 11.13 -12.19
N GLY A 207 12.93 10.52 -11.03
CA GLY A 207 11.79 10.02 -10.28
C GLY A 207 10.93 11.17 -9.76
N ILE A 208 11.51 12.06 -8.92
CA ILE A 208 10.88 13.30 -8.44
C ILE A 208 11.86 14.47 -8.65
N LEU A 209 11.36 15.56 -9.22
CA LEU A 209 12.05 16.83 -9.28
C LEU A 209 11.20 17.92 -8.63
N LEU A 210 11.66 18.44 -7.48
CA LEU A 210 11.20 19.71 -6.93
C LEU A 210 12.09 20.83 -7.48
N SER A 211 11.48 21.89 -7.99
CA SER A 211 12.21 23.08 -8.46
C SER A 211 11.59 24.32 -7.85
N THR A 212 12.31 25.01 -6.99
CA THR A 212 11.82 26.15 -6.23
C THR A 212 10.59 25.76 -5.36
N GLY A 213 10.67 24.57 -4.74
CA GLY A 213 9.62 24.00 -3.90
C GLY A 213 9.91 24.25 -2.42
N VAL A 214 8.90 24.66 -1.64
CA VAL A 214 9.08 24.97 -0.22
C VAL A 214 8.11 24.16 0.65
N GLY A 215 8.63 23.62 1.75
CA GLY A 215 7.80 22.97 2.76
C GLY A 215 7.03 21.72 2.31
N ASN A 216 7.50 21.06 1.24
CA ASN A 216 6.87 19.84 0.76
C ASN A 216 7.32 18.62 1.58
N THR A 217 6.45 17.61 1.66
CA THR A 217 6.75 16.31 2.29
C THR A 217 6.83 15.22 1.23
N LEU A 218 7.96 14.52 1.18
CA LEU A 218 8.20 13.34 0.34
C LEU A 218 8.37 12.15 1.26
N SER A 219 7.36 11.27 1.37
CA SER A 219 7.40 10.14 2.29
C SER A 219 6.96 8.83 1.66
N GLU A 220 7.57 7.72 2.08
CA GLU A 220 7.19 6.36 1.65
C GLU A 220 7.24 6.14 0.13
N ASN A 221 7.89 7.01 -0.64
CA ASN A 221 7.99 6.85 -2.08
C ASN A 221 9.06 5.82 -2.45
N LYS A 222 8.82 5.10 -3.55
CA LYS A 222 9.78 4.19 -4.17
C LYS A 222 10.28 4.81 -5.47
N ALA A 223 11.52 5.30 -5.47
CA ALA A 223 12.17 5.89 -6.65
C ALA A 223 13.31 4.98 -7.11
N PHE A 224 13.08 4.17 -8.14
CA PHE A 224 14.08 3.18 -8.58
C PHE A 224 14.19 3.04 -10.10
N ASN A 225 15.38 2.68 -10.56
CA ASN A 225 15.68 2.53 -11.99
C ASN A 225 15.36 3.80 -12.81
N ASN A 226 15.47 4.98 -12.21
CA ASN A 226 15.36 6.24 -12.93
C ASN A 226 16.75 6.75 -13.31
N GLY A 227 16.83 7.72 -14.22
CA GLY A 227 18.09 8.43 -14.43
C GLY A 227 18.61 9.03 -13.12
N ARG A 228 17.74 9.65 -12.35
CA ARG A 228 17.98 10.23 -11.01
C ARG A 228 16.78 9.95 -10.10
N GLY A 229 17.03 9.70 -8.82
CA GLY A 229 15.96 9.40 -7.87
C GLY A 229 15.13 10.63 -7.51
N ILE A 230 15.61 11.42 -6.55
CA ILE A 230 14.98 12.67 -6.06
C ILE A 230 15.94 13.84 -6.26
N HIS A 231 15.44 14.97 -6.73
CA HIS A 231 16.21 16.18 -6.93
C HIS A 231 15.50 17.39 -6.32
N LEU A 232 16.22 18.11 -5.45
CA LEU A 232 15.82 19.38 -4.87
C LEU A 232 16.60 20.52 -5.53
N GLY A 233 15.95 21.28 -6.41
CA GLY A 233 16.54 22.43 -7.11
C GLY A 233 16.03 23.75 -6.52
N ASN A 234 16.86 24.50 -5.81
CA ASN A 234 16.48 25.74 -5.11
C ASN A 234 15.21 25.54 -4.25
N SER A 235 15.21 24.49 -3.45
CA SER A 235 14.00 24.02 -2.76
C SER A 235 14.28 23.88 -1.27
N ASP A 236 13.52 24.61 -0.44
CA ASP A 236 13.83 24.81 0.96
C ASP A 236 12.79 24.17 1.89
N ASN A 237 13.22 23.84 3.11
CA ASN A 237 12.34 23.38 4.19
C ASN A 237 11.47 22.17 3.79
N ASN A 238 12.01 21.25 2.96
CA ASN A 238 11.29 20.05 2.57
C ASN A 238 11.66 18.88 3.49
N LYS A 239 10.70 17.99 3.73
CA LYS A 239 10.89 16.77 4.51
C LYS A 239 10.94 15.56 3.57
N ILE A 240 12.07 14.85 3.57
CA ILE A 240 12.30 13.62 2.80
C ILE A 240 12.49 12.47 3.78
N SER A 241 11.46 11.64 3.99
CA SER A 241 11.52 10.57 4.99
C SER A 241 10.88 9.27 4.49
N GLU A 242 11.40 8.14 4.96
CA GLU A 242 10.82 6.81 4.72
C GLU A 242 10.76 6.42 3.23
N ASN A 243 11.56 7.07 2.39
CA ASN A 243 11.60 6.73 0.97
C ASN A 243 12.60 5.61 0.70
N ASN A 244 12.24 4.75 -0.27
CA ASN A 244 13.13 3.73 -0.81
C ASN A 244 13.68 4.21 -2.16
N ILE A 245 14.97 4.58 -2.19
CA ILE A 245 15.62 5.25 -3.33
C ILE A 245 16.76 4.36 -3.81
N THR A 246 16.53 3.58 -4.88
CA THR A 246 17.45 2.50 -5.25
C THR A 246 17.70 2.42 -6.75
N SER A 247 18.88 1.95 -7.12
CA SER A 247 19.21 1.61 -8.52
C SER A 247 18.98 2.76 -9.51
N ASN A 248 19.11 4.02 -9.08
CA ASN A 248 19.05 5.15 -9.99
C ASN A 248 20.42 5.35 -10.64
N GLU A 249 20.44 5.68 -11.94
CA GLU A 249 21.64 5.62 -12.78
C GLU A 249 22.73 6.63 -12.36
N VAL A 250 22.33 7.85 -12.06
CA VAL A 250 23.28 8.94 -11.78
C VAL A 250 23.44 9.15 -10.26
N TYR A 251 22.33 9.30 -9.53
CA TYR A 251 22.31 9.45 -8.07
C TYR A 251 20.93 9.13 -7.49
N GLY A 252 20.91 8.80 -6.18
CA GLY A 252 19.68 8.65 -5.42
C GLY A 252 19.03 9.98 -5.07
N LEU A 253 19.75 10.86 -4.38
CA LEU A 253 19.30 12.19 -3.95
C LEU A 253 20.29 13.27 -4.38
N PHE A 254 19.78 14.40 -4.87
CA PHE A 254 20.57 15.61 -5.09
C PHE A 254 19.92 16.79 -4.37
N VAL A 255 20.69 17.51 -3.58
CA VAL A 255 20.29 18.76 -2.93
C VAL A 255 21.13 19.89 -3.52
N CYS A 256 20.48 20.80 -4.25
CA CYS A 256 21.15 21.92 -4.92
C CYS A 256 21.80 22.88 -3.90
N PRO A 257 22.88 23.63 -4.27
CA PRO A 257 23.56 24.58 -3.38
C PRO A 257 22.68 25.70 -2.79
N LYS A 258 21.50 25.92 -3.36
CA LYS A 258 20.52 26.90 -2.88
C LYS A 258 19.26 26.20 -2.37
N SER A 259 19.40 25.05 -1.75
CA SER A 259 18.34 24.30 -1.13
C SER A 259 18.65 24.16 0.35
N ASP A 260 17.95 24.94 1.17
CA ASP A 260 18.27 25.13 2.58
C ASP A 260 17.21 24.48 3.49
N GLU A 261 17.57 24.21 4.73
CA GLU A 261 16.66 23.73 5.80
C GLU A 261 15.89 22.42 5.46
N ASN A 262 16.42 21.59 4.55
CA ASN A 262 15.78 20.33 4.23
C ASN A 262 16.16 19.24 5.24
N SER A 263 15.18 18.36 5.54
CA SER A 263 15.35 17.22 6.44
C SER A 263 15.30 15.92 5.64
N VAL A 264 16.37 15.12 5.72
CA VAL A 264 16.52 13.83 5.02
C VAL A 264 16.74 12.75 6.06
N LEU A 265 15.67 12.06 6.47
CA LEU A 265 15.66 11.18 7.64
C LEU A 265 14.96 9.86 7.32
N ASN A 266 15.48 8.77 7.88
CA ASN A 266 14.84 7.46 7.81
C ASN A 266 14.55 6.99 6.37
N ASN A 267 15.45 7.30 5.41
CA ASN A 267 15.35 6.80 4.05
C ASN A 267 16.28 5.61 3.82
N TYR A 268 15.91 4.74 2.90
CA TYR A 268 16.74 3.65 2.41
C TYR A 268 17.36 4.05 1.07
N PHE A 269 18.67 4.14 1.03
CA PHE A 269 19.45 4.42 -0.17
C PHE A 269 20.24 3.19 -0.60
N ASN A 270 20.14 2.83 -1.89
CA ASN A 270 20.98 1.81 -2.50
C ASN A 270 21.27 2.18 -3.97
N ASN A 271 22.23 3.08 -4.18
CA ASN A 271 22.67 3.56 -5.49
C ASN A 271 24.18 3.60 -5.52
N THR A 272 24.78 3.64 -6.70
CA THR A 272 26.22 3.86 -6.84
C THR A 272 26.65 5.17 -6.18
N VAL A 273 25.86 6.24 -6.37
CA VAL A 273 25.96 7.51 -5.66
C VAL A 273 24.66 7.76 -4.92
N ASN A 274 24.67 7.64 -3.60
CA ASN A 274 23.44 7.72 -2.81
C ASN A 274 22.92 9.16 -2.67
N ALA A 275 23.76 10.09 -2.28
CA ALA A 275 23.37 11.48 -2.10
C ALA A 275 24.50 12.44 -2.49
N ILE A 276 24.12 13.52 -3.12
CA ILE A 276 25.00 14.66 -3.43
C ILE A 276 24.43 15.89 -2.73
N PRO A 277 24.79 16.14 -1.47
CA PRO A 277 24.45 17.36 -0.77
C PRO A 277 25.45 18.45 -1.19
N ASN A 278 24.97 19.42 -1.91
CA ASN A 278 25.77 20.61 -2.20
C ASN A 278 25.57 21.68 -1.09
N ASN A 279 26.40 22.67 -1.05
CA ASN A 279 26.60 23.68 0.00
C ASN A 279 25.38 24.54 0.38
N GLY A 280 24.17 23.97 0.43
CA GLY A 280 23.02 24.58 1.08
C GLY A 280 23.25 24.71 2.59
N THR A 281 22.48 25.54 3.29
CA THR A 281 22.61 25.75 4.72
C THR A 281 21.55 24.98 5.49
N ASP A 282 21.90 24.57 6.70
CA ASP A 282 20.97 23.98 7.69
C ASP A 282 20.18 22.72 7.22
N ASN A 283 20.68 22.02 6.19
CA ASN A 283 20.15 20.71 5.82
C ASN A 283 20.58 19.66 6.85
N ILE A 284 19.64 18.83 7.31
CA ILE A 284 19.92 17.78 8.30
C ILE A 284 19.72 16.37 7.71
N TYR A 285 20.62 15.44 8.10
CA TYR A 285 20.62 14.05 7.66
C TYR A 285 20.46 13.06 8.81
N ASN A 286 20.34 13.55 10.03
CA ASN A 286 20.08 12.76 11.23
C ASN A 286 19.38 13.62 12.29
N ILE A 287 18.74 12.92 13.24
CA ILE A 287 18.22 13.46 14.50
C ILE A 287 18.89 12.73 15.67
N GLU A 288 18.63 13.17 16.90
CA GLU A 288 18.99 12.40 18.08
C GLU A 288 18.24 11.06 18.07
N LYS A 289 18.92 9.99 18.51
CA LYS A 289 18.35 8.65 18.66
C LYS A 289 17.04 8.71 19.42
N THR A 290 15.96 8.35 18.75
CA THR A 290 14.60 8.41 19.30
C THR A 290 13.89 7.07 19.11
N PRO A 291 13.20 6.52 20.14
CA PRO A 291 12.44 5.28 19.99
C PRO A 291 11.41 5.37 18.86
N GLY A 292 11.38 4.37 17.98
CA GLY A 292 10.45 4.30 16.84
C GLY A 292 10.96 3.32 15.78
N THR A 293 10.05 2.67 15.07
CA THR A 293 10.42 1.73 14.02
C THR A 293 11.01 2.47 12.82
N ASN A 294 12.25 2.18 12.46
CA ASN A 294 12.91 2.77 11.30
C ASN A 294 12.63 1.96 10.02
N ILE A 295 13.08 2.50 8.86
CA ILE A 295 12.79 1.95 7.52
C ILE A 295 13.29 0.51 7.30
N ILE A 296 14.23 0.04 8.10
CA ILE A 296 14.75 -1.33 8.05
C ILE A 296 14.24 -2.21 9.20
N GLY A 297 13.24 -1.73 9.97
CA GLY A 297 12.61 -2.46 11.05
C GLY A 297 13.30 -2.36 12.42
N GLY A 298 14.39 -1.60 12.53
CA GLY A 298 15.09 -1.38 13.80
C GLY A 298 14.29 -0.47 14.76
N PRO A 299 14.63 -0.50 16.08
CA PRO A 299 13.82 0.10 17.14
C PRO A 299 14.02 1.60 17.36
N TYR A 300 14.92 2.24 16.62
CA TYR A 300 15.22 3.66 16.79
C TYR A 300 15.23 4.41 15.47
N LEU A 301 14.72 5.64 15.50
CA LEU A 301 14.89 6.64 14.46
C LEU A 301 16.17 7.44 14.78
N ALA A 302 17.02 7.67 13.76
CA ALA A 302 18.25 8.46 13.90
C ALA A 302 18.62 9.13 12.57
N GLY A 303 19.23 8.40 11.65
CA GLY A 303 19.63 8.88 10.33
C GLY A 303 18.98 8.09 9.19
N ASN A 304 19.76 7.74 8.18
CA ASN A 304 19.33 7.01 7.00
C ASN A 304 20.10 5.69 6.85
N TYR A 305 19.59 4.78 6.04
CA TYR A 305 20.29 3.56 5.65
C TYR A 305 21.04 3.78 4.33
N TRP A 306 22.37 3.60 4.35
CA TRP A 306 23.28 3.90 3.25
C TRP A 306 23.89 2.61 2.68
N ALA A 307 23.12 1.88 1.85
CA ALA A 307 23.63 0.72 1.11
C ALA A 307 24.28 1.09 -0.21
N LYS A 308 24.97 0.12 -0.81
CA LYS A 308 25.48 0.20 -2.20
C LYS A 308 25.16 -1.09 -2.95
N PRO A 309 25.06 -1.05 -4.30
CA PRO A 309 24.73 -2.22 -5.11
C PRO A 309 25.70 -3.39 -4.99
N ASP A 310 26.93 -3.14 -4.54
CA ASP A 310 28.00 -4.12 -4.32
C ASP A 310 27.99 -4.72 -2.90
N GLY A 311 27.05 -4.29 -2.03
CA GLY A 311 26.98 -4.74 -0.65
C GLY A 311 28.06 -4.13 0.27
N LEU A 312 28.76 -3.10 -0.18
CA LEU A 312 29.83 -2.43 0.55
C LEU A 312 29.44 -1.01 0.98
N GLY A 313 28.18 -0.71 1.08
CA GLY A 313 27.67 0.54 1.60
C GLY A 313 27.96 0.72 3.09
N HIS A 314 27.97 1.95 3.55
CA HIS A 314 28.31 2.26 4.95
C HIS A 314 27.46 1.49 5.96
N SER A 315 26.15 1.42 5.72
CA SER A 315 25.21 0.69 6.58
C SER A 315 25.31 -0.85 6.50
N GLU A 316 26.07 -1.37 5.53
CA GLU A 316 26.24 -2.81 5.31
C GLU A 316 27.53 -3.33 5.93
N ILE A 317 28.56 -2.47 6.05
CA ILE A 317 29.89 -2.88 6.52
C ILE A 317 30.30 -2.26 7.87
N THR A 318 29.55 -1.27 8.37
CA THR A 318 29.89 -0.63 9.65
C THR A 318 29.33 -1.45 10.81
N PRO A 319 30.16 -1.74 11.85
CA PRO A 319 29.69 -2.43 13.04
C PRO A 319 28.61 -1.64 13.80
N ASP A 320 27.78 -2.40 14.48
CA ASP A 320 26.83 -2.00 15.51
C ASP A 320 27.16 -2.85 16.74
N THR A 321 28.01 -2.32 17.63
CA THR A 321 28.58 -3.13 18.71
C THR A 321 27.61 -3.28 19.88
N ASP A 322 26.73 -2.31 20.09
CA ASP A 322 25.73 -2.33 21.16
C ASP A 322 24.38 -2.91 20.71
N GLY A 323 24.22 -3.21 19.42
CA GLY A 323 23.04 -3.88 18.86
C GLY A 323 21.80 -3.00 18.78
N ASP A 324 21.97 -1.69 18.77
CA ASP A 324 20.84 -0.74 18.77
C ASP A 324 20.27 -0.40 17.38
N GLY A 325 20.90 -0.91 16.31
CA GLY A 325 20.50 -0.68 14.92
C GLY A 325 21.03 0.63 14.35
N ILE A 326 22.02 1.24 15.02
CA ILE A 326 22.72 2.45 14.57
C ILE A 326 24.20 2.13 14.44
N ALA A 327 24.83 2.56 13.36
CA ALA A 327 26.25 2.32 13.14
C ALA A 327 27.13 3.01 14.20
N ASP A 328 28.18 2.34 14.68
CA ASP A 328 29.20 2.90 15.60
C ASP A 328 29.97 4.08 14.99
N LYS A 329 29.91 4.26 13.67
CA LYS A 329 30.62 5.31 12.95
C LYS A 329 29.68 6.17 12.15
N VAL A 330 29.91 7.47 12.21
CA VAL A 330 29.18 8.45 11.40
C VAL A 330 29.45 8.25 9.92
N TYR A 331 28.47 8.55 9.09
CA TYR A 331 28.61 8.56 7.63
C TYR A 331 28.84 9.99 7.14
N LYS A 332 30.00 10.26 6.56
CA LYS A 332 30.26 11.52 5.86
C LYS A 332 29.76 11.40 4.42
N LEU A 333 28.81 12.26 4.06
CA LEU A 333 28.27 12.27 2.70
C LEU A 333 29.33 12.71 1.69
N GLU A 334 29.37 12.05 0.54
CA GLU A 334 30.43 12.23 -0.45
C GLU A 334 30.51 13.68 -0.95
N ASN A 335 31.74 14.20 -1.02
CA ASN A 335 32.07 15.55 -1.50
C ASN A 335 31.38 16.71 -0.75
N SER A 336 31.09 16.54 0.53
CA SER A 336 30.44 17.55 1.36
C SER A 336 30.97 17.57 2.79
N ASP A 337 30.57 18.58 3.55
CA ASP A 337 30.80 18.65 5.00
C ASP A 337 29.61 18.08 5.80
N TYR A 338 28.56 17.63 5.14
CA TYR A 338 27.42 17.00 5.78
C TYR A 338 27.74 15.61 6.30
N VAL A 339 27.18 15.33 7.46
CA VAL A 339 27.40 14.06 8.19
C VAL A 339 26.06 13.54 8.68
N ASP A 340 25.79 12.27 8.41
CA ASP A 340 24.78 11.50 9.14
C ASP A 340 25.48 10.92 10.39
N ARG A 341 25.04 11.33 11.57
CA ARG A 341 25.63 10.90 12.86
C ARG A 341 24.96 9.69 13.47
N GLY A 342 23.88 9.21 12.85
CA GLY A 342 23.13 8.04 13.29
C GLY A 342 22.76 7.16 12.11
N PRO A 343 23.72 6.77 11.22
CA PRO A 343 23.40 5.93 10.08
C PRO A 343 22.75 4.63 10.58
N LEU A 344 21.66 4.23 9.97
CA LEU A 344 20.98 2.99 10.33
C LEU A 344 21.79 1.79 9.81
N VAL A 345 21.84 0.72 10.58
CA VAL A 345 22.35 -0.57 10.15
C VAL A 345 21.34 -1.65 10.47
N ALA A 346 21.34 -2.74 9.71
CA ALA A 346 20.50 -3.88 10.06
C ALA A 346 20.97 -4.36 11.45
N ALA A 347 20.10 -4.19 12.43
CA ALA A 347 20.35 -4.81 13.73
C ALA A 347 20.61 -6.29 13.46
N ASN A 348 21.53 -6.88 14.18
CA ASN A 348 21.75 -8.33 14.14
C ASN A 348 20.58 -9.00 14.87
N ILE A 349 19.37 -8.75 14.34
CA ILE A 349 18.12 -9.31 14.85
C ILE A 349 18.20 -10.77 14.42
N GLN A 350 18.68 -11.59 15.35
CA GLN A 350 18.37 -13.00 15.27
C GLN A 350 16.85 -13.08 15.25
N GLU A 351 16.29 -13.53 14.13
CA GLU A 351 14.84 -13.75 14.05
C GLU A 351 14.42 -14.53 15.28
N PRO A 352 13.39 -14.12 16.03
CA PRO A 352 12.96 -14.83 17.22
C PRO A 352 12.63 -16.27 16.80
N VAL A 353 13.47 -17.20 17.27
CA VAL A 353 13.26 -18.61 16.99
C VAL A 353 12.10 -19.07 17.85
N LEU A 354 10.94 -19.30 17.22
CA LEU A 354 9.76 -19.81 17.89
C LEU A 354 9.93 -21.30 18.23
N PRO A 355 9.34 -21.80 19.31
CA PRO A 355 9.36 -23.22 19.62
C PRO A 355 8.49 -24.01 18.60
N ILE A 356 8.85 -25.25 18.35
CA ILE A 356 8.08 -26.16 17.51
C ILE A 356 7.64 -27.34 18.37
N ALA A 357 6.33 -27.45 18.63
CA ALA A 357 5.79 -28.60 19.35
C ALA A 357 5.73 -29.83 18.46
N ASN A 358 6.38 -30.90 18.87
CA ASN A 358 6.34 -32.18 18.18
C ASN A 358 6.55 -33.35 19.16
N PHE A 359 5.81 -34.43 18.98
CA PHE A 359 5.99 -35.65 19.77
C PHE A 359 5.43 -36.87 19.05
N SER A 360 5.81 -38.04 19.55
CA SER A 360 5.30 -39.32 19.15
C SER A 360 4.85 -40.14 20.38
N ALA A 361 3.96 -41.10 20.15
CA ALA A 361 3.54 -42.09 21.14
C ALA A 361 3.92 -43.49 20.65
N ASN A 362 4.31 -44.39 21.56
CA ASN A 362 4.65 -45.77 21.21
C ASN A 362 3.42 -46.56 20.74
N VAL A 363 2.23 -46.23 21.19
CA VAL A 363 0.95 -46.80 20.74
C VAL A 363 -0.10 -45.71 20.68
N SER A 364 -1.09 -45.85 19.79
CA SER A 364 -2.24 -44.95 19.67
C SER A 364 -3.57 -45.58 20.08
N SER A 365 -3.57 -46.91 20.38
CA SER A 365 -4.77 -47.62 20.85
C SER A 365 -4.38 -48.88 21.58
N GLY A 366 -5.29 -49.36 22.49
CA GLY A 366 -5.14 -50.61 23.23
C GLY A 366 -6.28 -50.77 24.24
N CYS A 367 -6.28 -51.88 25.02
CA CYS A 367 -7.28 -52.13 26.06
C CYS A 367 -6.88 -51.44 27.37
N SER A 368 -7.91 -51.02 28.13
CA SER A 368 -7.74 -50.46 29.48
C SER A 368 -7.24 -51.53 30.48
N PRO A 369 -6.30 -51.22 31.40
CA PRO A 369 -5.53 -49.97 31.48
C PRO A 369 -4.43 -49.90 30.37
N LEU A 370 -4.35 -48.78 29.62
CA LEU A 370 -3.38 -48.61 28.57
C LEU A 370 -2.26 -47.67 29.01
N SER A 371 -1.03 -48.16 29.10
CA SER A 371 0.14 -47.34 29.36
C SER A 371 0.77 -46.90 28.05
N VAL A 372 0.91 -45.61 27.86
CA VAL A 372 1.48 -44.97 26.65
C VAL A 372 2.75 -44.25 27.03
N GLN A 373 3.84 -44.55 26.34
CA GLN A 373 5.09 -43.79 26.39
C GLN A 373 5.05 -42.69 25.33
N PHE A 374 5.15 -41.45 25.73
CA PHE A 374 5.32 -40.32 24.83
C PHE A 374 6.81 -39.98 24.69
N THR A 375 7.22 -39.56 23.53
CA THR A 375 8.57 -39.09 23.24
C THR A 375 8.50 -37.70 22.67
N ASP A 376 9.10 -36.74 23.35
CA ASP A 376 9.23 -35.36 22.89
C ASP A 376 10.18 -35.28 21.69
N LEU A 377 9.78 -34.56 20.67
CA LEU A 377 10.50 -34.28 19.43
C LEU A 377 10.42 -32.78 19.12
N SER A 378 10.12 -31.98 20.12
CA SER A 378 10.02 -30.54 19.98
C SER A 378 11.38 -29.90 19.74
N GLU A 379 11.38 -28.72 19.17
CA GLU A 379 12.59 -27.94 18.88
C GLU A 379 12.47 -26.54 19.45
N ASN A 380 13.58 -25.97 19.92
CA ASN A 380 13.72 -24.60 20.37
C ASN A 380 12.85 -24.22 21.60
N GLU A 381 12.44 -25.18 22.39
CA GLU A 381 11.71 -24.96 23.62
C GLU A 381 12.65 -24.81 24.85
N SER A 382 12.19 -24.02 25.83
CA SER A 382 12.77 -23.96 27.18
C SER A 382 11.81 -24.46 28.27
N GLU A 383 10.53 -24.57 27.92
CA GLU A 383 9.45 -25.02 28.80
C GLU A 383 8.55 -25.99 28.04
N LYS A 384 8.03 -27.00 28.77
CA LYS A 384 7.08 -27.97 28.21
C LYS A 384 6.01 -28.34 29.23
N ASN A 385 4.80 -28.59 28.72
CA ASN A 385 3.66 -29.01 29.53
C ASN A 385 2.82 -30.04 28.72
N TRP A 386 2.65 -31.21 29.35
CA TRP A 386 1.78 -32.27 28.87
C TRP A 386 0.43 -32.18 29.55
N ASP A 387 -0.65 -32.31 28.80
CA ASP A 387 -2.02 -32.44 29.27
C ASP A 387 -2.61 -33.69 28.58
N PHE A 388 -2.74 -34.80 29.35
CA PHE A 388 -3.10 -36.12 28.79
C PHE A 388 -4.60 -36.28 28.60
N GLU A 389 -5.41 -35.47 29.26
CA GLU A 389 -6.86 -35.60 29.27
C GLU A 389 -7.56 -34.40 28.61
N SER A 390 -6.79 -33.37 28.19
CA SER A 390 -7.26 -32.14 27.55
C SER A 390 -8.21 -31.34 28.45
N ASP A 391 -7.93 -31.32 29.76
CA ASP A 391 -8.73 -30.58 30.72
C ASP A 391 -8.21 -29.14 30.94
N GLY A 392 -7.07 -28.81 30.31
CA GLY A 392 -6.42 -27.51 30.36
C GLY A 392 -5.46 -27.33 31.51
N ASN A 393 -5.24 -28.36 32.34
CA ASN A 393 -4.26 -28.38 33.40
C ASN A 393 -3.04 -29.23 32.98
N PRO A 394 -1.81 -28.78 33.24
CA PRO A 394 -0.63 -29.60 32.95
C PRO A 394 -0.51 -30.80 33.91
N ASP A 395 -0.32 -31.98 33.32
CA ASP A 395 -0.12 -33.25 34.07
C ASP A 395 1.35 -33.58 34.29
N SER A 396 2.24 -33.20 33.35
CA SER A 396 3.66 -33.47 33.39
C SER A 396 4.49 -32.42 32.67
N ALA A 397 5.73 -32.21 33.13
CA ALA A 397 6.75 -31.44 32.42
C ALA A 397 7.95 -32.32 32.06
N ASP A 398 7.85 -33.65 32.20
CA ASP A 398 8.93 -34.57 31.89
C ASP A 398 9.22 -34.58 30.36
N GLU A 399 10.47 -34.86 30.00
CA GLU A 399 10.88 -34.92 28.60
C GLU A 399 10.17 -36.02 27.84
N ASN A 400 10.08 -37.23 28.45
CA ASN A 400 9.45 -38.40 27.84
C ASN A 400 8.54 -39.11 28.84
N PRO A 401 7.35 -38.59 29.12
CA PRO A 401 6.48 -39.16 30.15
C PRO A 401 5.82 -40.46 29.75
N VAL A 402 5.50 -41.29 30.74
CA VAL A 402 4.59 -42.42 30.58
C VAL A 402 3.28 -42.08 31.30
N TYR A 403 2.16 -42.19 30.59
CA TYR A 403 0.84 -42.00 31.18
C TYR A 403 0.00 -43.25 31.00
N THR A 404 -0.80 -43.61 32.05
CA THR A 404 -1.68 -44.79 32.01
C THR A 404 -3.12 -44.37 32.03
N PHE A 405 -3.80 -44.60 30.94
CA PHE A 405 -5.24 -44.39 30.82
C PHE A 405 -5.98 -45.56 31.41
N THR A 406 -6.71 -45.33 32.50
CA THR A 406 -7.34 -46.40 33.31
C THR A 406 -8.78 -46.69 32.91
N ALA A 407 -9.43 -45.81 32.16
CA ALA A 407 -10.79 -46.01 31.68
C ALA A 407 -10.88 -46.09 30.16
N PRO A 408 -11.81 -46.85 29.57
CA PRO A 408 -12.07 -46.82 28.14
C PRO A 408 -12.56 -45.43 27.70
N GLY A 409 -12.07 -44.98 26.52
CA GLY A 409 -12.43 -43.67 26.00
C GLY A 409 -11.49 -43.23 24.89
N THR A 410 -11.81 -42.07 24.28
CA THR A 410 -10.93 -41.39 23.34
C THR A 410 -10.34 -40.15 24.05
N TYR A 411 -9.02 -40.17 24.20
CA TYR A 411 -8.28 -39.11 24.88
C TYR A 411 -7.54 -38.25 23.86
N THR A 412 -7.58 -36.95 24.05
CA THR A 412 -6.73 -36.02 23.30
C THR A 412 -5.56 -35.62 24.19
N VAL A 413 -4.37 -35.96 23.81
CA VAL A 413 -3.12 -35.58 24.50
C VAL A 413 -2.57 -34.34 23.84
N ASN A 414 -2.30 -33.31 24.63
CA ASN A 414 -1.70 -32.07 24.19
C ASN A 414 -0.30 -31.89 24.76
N LEU A 415 0.65 -31.56 23.92
CA LEU A 415 1.95 -31.01 24.33
C LEU A 415 1.98 -29.53 23.98
N THR A 416 2.21 -28.69 24.97
CA THR A 416 2.47 -27.26 24.78
C THR A 416 3.90 -26.97 25.19
N VAL A 417 4.65 -26.35 24.30
CA VAL A 417 6.05 -25.94 24.52
C VAL A 417 6.18 -24.44 24.39
N GLY A 418 7.11 -23.85 25.11
CA GLY A 418 7.36 -22.42 25.14
C GLY A 418 8.84 -22.06 25.14
N ASN A 419 9.15 -20.84 24.71
CA ASN A 419 10.41 -20.15 24.94
C ASN A 419 10.13 -18.65 25.11
N GLU A 420 11.17 -17.83 25.29
CA GLU A 420 11.05 -16.38 25.45
C GLU A 420 10.33 -15.67 24.27
N ASN A 421 10.26 -16.32 23.10
CA ASN A 421 9.69 -15.76 21.86
C ASN A 421 8.24 -16.17 21.62
N GLY A 422 7.73 -17.21 22.33
CA GLY A 422 6.33 -17.65 22.16
C GLY A 422 6.07 -19.08 22.58
N THR A 423 4.87 -19.57 22.23
CA THR A 423 4.42 -20.93 22.54
C THR A 423 3.92 -21.66 21.30
N ALA A 424 4.04 -22.98 21.28
CA ALA A 424 3.47 -23.86 20.27
C ALA A 424 2.81 -25.06 20.92
N SER A 425 1.80 -25.67 20.29
CA SER A 425 1.10 -26.85 20.81
C SER A 425 0.87 -27.88 19.72
N LYS A 426 0.89 -29.16 20.10
CA LYS A 426 0.56 -30.30 19.25
C LYS A 426 -0.38 -31.26 20.00
N SER A 427 -1.37 -31.81 19.28
CA SER A 427 -2.31 -32.78 19.83
C SER A 427 -2.17 -34.14 19.17
N PHE A 428 -2.47 -35.20 19.94
CA PHE A 428 -2.48 -36.60 19.49
C PHE A 428 -3.65 -37.33 20.12
N ILE A 429 -4.29 -38.25 19.39
CA ILE A 429 -5.44 -39.02 19.87
C ILE A 429 -5.02 -40.42 20.31
N VAL A 430 -5.42 -40.80 21.52
CA VAL A 430 -5.26 -42.16 22.07
C VAL A 430 -6.66 -42.78 22.26
N ASN A 431 -6.87 -43.95 21.70
CA ASN A 431 -8.12 -44.71 21.81
C ASN A 431 -7.97 -45.90 22.79
N VAL A 432 -8.65 -45.84 23.89
CA VAL A 432 -8.64 -46.90 24.92
C VAL A 432 -9.93 -47.69 24.84
N MET A 433 -9.82 -49.00 24.61
CA MET A 433 -10.96 -49.93 24.46
C MET A 433 -11.23 -50.65 25.77
N GLU A 434 -12.47 -51.17 25.94
CA GLU A 434 -12.76 -52.06 27.07
C GLU A 434 -11.94 -53.35 26.93
N GLU A 435 -11.47 -53.89 28.05
CA GLU A 435 -10.91 -55.23 28.10
C GLU A 435 -12.05 -56.22 27.95
N ASN A 436 -12.16 -56.88 26.78
CA ASN A 436 -13.15 -57.94 26.60
C ASN A 436 -12.80 -59.15 27.50
N GLY A 437 -13.51 -59.25 28.63
CA GLY A 437 -13.47 -60.47 29.45
C GLY A 437 -13.83 -61.67 28.56
N GLU A 438 -13.10 -62.80 28.74
CA GLU A 438 -13.28 -64.03 28.01
C GLU A 438 -14.76 -64.46 27.92
N GLU A 439 -15.41 -64.31 26.78
CA GLU A 439 -16.66 -64.99 26.46
C GLU A 439 -16.36 -66.33 25.83
N ASN A 440 -16.70 -67.41 26.58
CA ASN A 440 -16.71 -68.75 26.13
C ASN A 440 -17.34 -68.95 24.74
N GLU A 441 -16.66 -69.66 23.88
CA GLU A 441 -17.12 -70.14 22.58
C GLU A 441 -18.53 -70.77 22.65
N LYS A 442 -19.46 -70.25 21.90
CA LYS A 442 -20.53 -71.05 21.26
C LYS A 442 -20.49 -70.81 19.75
N GLN A 443 -19.94 -71.83 19.07
CA GLN A 443 -20.08 -71.97 17.63
C GLN A 443 -21.52 -71.81 17.17
N SER A 444 -21.79 -70.89 16.27
CA SER A 444 -22.90 -71.01 15.31
C SER A 444 -22.38 -70.66 13.91
N VAL A 445 -22.39 -71.72 13.10
CA VAL A 445 -22.18 -71.69 11.67
C VAL A 445 -23.31 -70.90 11.01
N VAL A 446 -23.05 -69.87 10.27
CA VAL A 446 -23.94 -69.36 9.23
C VAL A 446 -23.14 -68.87 8.03
N THR A 447 -23.44 -69.55 6.96
CA THR A 447 -23.14 -69.48 5.54
C THR A 447 -22.92 -68.08 4.94
N SER A 448 -21.96 -68.14 4.00
CA SER A 448 -21.59 -67.18 2.95
C SER A 448 -22.73 -66.42 2.26
N LEU A 449 -22.45 -65.14 1.93
CA LEU A 449 -22.84 -64.49 0.68
C LEU A 449 -21.85 -63.34 0.31
N PRO A 450 -21.66 -63.09 -0.97
CA PRO A 450 -20.42 -62.45 -1.46
C PRO A 450 -20.60 -60.97 -1.83
N GLY A 451 -19.49 -60.26 -1.75
CA GLY A 451 -19.17 -59.19 -2.69
C GLY A 451 -19.61 -57.77 -2.32
N PHE A 452 -18.65 -57.02 -1.79
CA PHE A 452 -18.52 -55.62 -2.21
C PHE A 452 -17.02 -55.23 -2.26
N LYS A 453 -16.65 -54.71 -3.40
CA LYS A 453 -15.26 -54.26 -3.69
C LYS A 453 -14.90 -53.03 -2.90
N LEU A 454 -13.76 -53.06 -2.26
CA LEU A 454 -13.07 -51.84 -1.75
C LEU A 454 -12.73 -50.92 -2.91
N ILE A 455 -13.11 -49.66 -2.81
CA ILE A 455 -12.51 -48.59 -3.60
C ILE A 455 -11.67 -47.74 -2.63
N TYR A 456 -10.36 -47.85 -2.84
CA TYR A 456 -9.39 -46.95 -2.23
C TYR A 456 -9.45 -45.60 -2.93
N GLY A 457 -9.87 -44.58 -2.22
CA GLY A 457 -9.73 -43.18 -2.63
C GLY A 457 -8.52 -42.57 -1.92
N ILE A 458 -7.41 -42.49 -2.65
CA ILE A 458 -6.23 -41.73 -2.24
C ILE A 458 -6.50 -40.28 -2.57
N PHE A 459 -6.57 -39.41 -1.56
CA PHE A 459 -6.38 -37.98 -1.75
C PHE A 459 -5.11 -37.55 -1.02
N GLY A 460 -4.01 -37.58 -1.76
CA GLY A 460 -2.81 -36.86 -1.41
C GLY A 460 -2.85 -35.48 -2.05
N LEU A 461 -2.81 -34.45 -1.26
CA LEU A 461 -2.59 -33.09 -1.73
C LEU A 461 -1.25 -32.62 -1.21
N LEU A 462 -0.23 -32.78 -2.07
CA LEU A 462 1.03 -32.07 -1.94
C LEU A 462 0.87 -30.69 -2.60
N ALA A 463 0.93 -29.65 -1.81
CA ALA A 463 1.20 -28.32 -2.31
C ALA A 463 2.61 -27.91 -1.84
N VAL A 464 3.61 -28.21 -2.66
CA VAL A 464 4.96 -27.66 -2.52
C VAL A 464 5.05 -26.42 -3.40
N TYR A 465 5.09 -25.24 -2.79
CA TYR A 465 5.39 -24.01 -3.51
C TYR A 465 6.90 -23.81 -3.53
N ARG A 466 7.51 -24.10 -4.66
CA ARG A 466 8.91 -23.75 -4.93
C ARG A 466 8.95 -22.36 -5.58
N TYR A 467 9.43 -21.38 -4.85
CA TYR A 467 9.92 -20.15 -5.45
C TYR A 467 11.40 -20.36 -5.82
N ARG A 468 11.71 -20.28 -7.09
CA ARG A 468 13.10 -20.23 -7.58
C ARG A 468 13.22 -19.23 -8.71
N LYS A 469 13.98 -18.18 -8.43
CA LYS A 469 14.83 -17.33 -9.28
C LYS A 469 14.54 -17.29 -10.79
N ARG A 470 14.20 -16.12 -11.24
CA ARG A 470 15.02 -15.43 -12.26
C ARG A 470 14.87 -13.94 -12.14
#